data_9ae33ebf01dcc3d9b3168773599ae63f
#
_entry.id   9ae33ebf01dcc3d9b3168773599ae63f
#
_cell.length_a   1.000
_cell.length_b   1.000
_cell.length_c   1.000
_cell.angle_alpha   90.00
_cell.angle_beta   90.00
_cell.angle_gamma   90.00
#
_symmetry.space_group_name_H-M   'P 1'
#
loop_
_entity.id
_entity.type
_entity.pdbx_description
1 polymer ?
#
loop_
_entity_poly.entity_id
_entity_poly.type
_entity_poly.pdbx_seq_one_letter_code
_entity_poly.pdbx_strand_id
1 'polypeptide(L)'
;MRLVRIYTRDSGESAIEIRRIPMTRDARPASKTFQGGSVFFRETPEAHVQDYHNAPRRQLIFLTSGILELEASDGQRAICRPGDLIFAEDTGGKGHITRSLRDVRGFVHVAMGEDFDVASFPLEQG
;
A
#
# COMPACT_ATOMS: atom_id res chain seq x y z
N MET A 1 1.20 7.34 -12.04
CA MET A 1 1.70 7.40 -10.64
C MET A 1 1.79 5.98 -10.10
N ARG A 2 2.91 5.67 -9.52
CA ARG A 2 3.27 4.33 -9.07
C ARG A 2 2.62 4.00 -7.73
N LEU A 3 2.16 2.76 -7.56
CA LEU A 3 1.46 2.29 -6.37
C LEU A 3 1.95 0.88 -6.01
N VAL A 4 2.36 0.69 -4.77
CA VAL A 4 2.72 -0.63 -4.24
C VAL A 4 1.45 -1.26 -3.68
N ARG A 5 1.01 -2.36 -4.30
CA ARG A 5 -0.19 -3.08 -3.89
C ARG A 5 0.16 -4.32 -3.08
N ILE A 6 -0.47 -4.51 -1.92
CA ILE A 6 -0.45 -5.76 -1.17
C ILE A 6 -1.86 -6.34 -1.19
N TYR A 7 -1.99 -7.58 -1.63
CA TYR A 7 -3.29 -8.23 -1.79
C TYR A 7 -3.22 -9.71 -1.42
N THR A 8 -4.37 -10.32 -1.27
CA THR A 8 -4.48 -11.75 -0.98
C THR A 8 -4.80 -12.51 -2.26
N ARG A 9 -3.99 -13.54 -2.54
CA ARG A 9 -4.27 -14.47 -3.65
C ARG A 9 -5.33 -15.48 -3.24
N ASP A 10 -5.92 -16.17 -4.21
CA ASP A 10 -6.92 -17.21 -3.96
C ASP A 10 -6.41 -18.33 -3.04
N SER A 11 -5.10 -18.56 -3.05
CA SER A 11 -4.44 -19.52 -2.16
C SER A 11 -4.43 -19.12 -0.69
N GLY A 12 -4.74 -17.85 -0.36
CA GLY A 12 -4.58 -17.28 0.98
C GLY A 12 -3.23 -16.63 1.21
N GLU A 13 -2.25 -16.83 0.33
CA GLU A 13 -0.97 -16.13 0.40
C GLU A 13 -1.15 -14.66 0.04
N SER A 14 -0.40 -13.79 0.68
CA SER A 14 -0.32 -12.40 0.25
C SER A 14 0.78 -12.23 -0.79
N ALA A 15 0.65 -11.19 -1.59
CA ALA A 15 1.59 -10.89 -2.66
C ALA A 15 1.72 -9.39 -2.83
N ILE A 16 2.83 -8.97 -3.43
CA ILE A 16 3.12 -7.56 -3.73
C ILE A 16 3.21 -7.42 -5.24
N GLU A 17 2.61 -6.37 -5.77
CA GLU A 17 2.80 -5.98 -7.16
C GLU A 17 2.82 -4.47 -7.28
N ILE A 18 3.41 -3.97 -8.37
CA ILE A 18 3.46 -2.54 -8.63
C ILE A 18 2.46 -2.23 -9.74
N ARG A 19 1.56 -1.32 -9.44
CA ARG A 19 0.54 -0.84 -10.38
C ARG A 19 0.76 0.63 -10.69
N ARG A 20 0.20 1.08 -11.80
CA ARG A 20 0.24 2.49 -12.21
C ARG A 20 -1.17 3.03 -12.20
N ILE A 21 -1.42 4.09 -11.44
CA ILE A 21 -2.73 4.75 -11.44
C ILE A 21 -2.89 5.46 -12.80
N PRO A 22 -3.95 5.14 -13.55
CA PRO A 22 -4.18 5.77 -14.86
C PRO A 22 -4.38 7.29 -14.75
N MET A 23 -3.74 8.02 -15.65
CA MET A 23 -3.80 9.48 -15.70
C MET A 23 -4.28 9.93 -17.09
N THR A 24 -4.91 11.09 -17.16
CA THR A 24 -5.23 11.71 -18.43
C THR A 24 -3.94 12.11 -19.17
N ARG A 25 -4.07 12.28 -20.50
CA ARG A 25 -2.93 12.65 -21.35
C ARG A 25 -3.09 14.11 -21.83
N ASP A 26 -2.94 15.01 -20.90
CA ASP A 26 -3.04 16.45 -21.17
C ASP A 26 -1.92 17.20 -20.45
N ALA A 27 -1.99 18.52 -20.46
CA ALA A 27 -0.95 19.36 -19.84
C ALA A 27 -0.90 19.22 -18.31
N ARG A 28 -1.98 18.75 -17.69
CA ARG A 28 -2.05 18.52 -16.24
C ARG A 28 -2.65 17.13 -16.00
N PRO A 29 -1.87 16.07 -16.22
CA PRO A 29 -2.38 14.72 -16.06
C PRO A 29 -2.97 14.49 -14.69
N ALA A 30 -4.15 13.89 -14.64
CA ALA A 30 -4.84 13.55 -13.39
C ALA A 30 -5.56 12.23 -13.55
N SER A 31 -5.76 11.53 -12.43
CA SER A 31 -6.63 10.37 -12.41
C SER A 31 -8.10 10.84 -12.40
N LYS A 32 -9.03 9.92 -12.63
CA LYS A 32 -10.43 10.17 -12.27
C LYS A 32 -10.53 10.35 -10.76
N THR A 33 -11.64 10.93 -10.29
CA THR A 33 -11.90 11.07 -8.85
C THR A 33 -12.43 9.75 -8.30
N PHE A 34 -11.84 9.30 -7.19
CA PHE A 34 -12.27 8.10 -6.48
C PHE A 34 -12.93 8.47 -5.17
N GLN A 35 -13.84 7.63 -4.71
CA GLN A 35 -14.48 7.82 -3.41
C GLN A 35 -13.56 7.35 -2.30
N GLY A 36 -13.43 8.16 -1.25
CA GLY A 36 -12.69 7.84 -0.05
C GLY A 36 -13.58 7.92 1.18
N GLY A 37 -13.13 7.31 2.24
CA GLY A 37 -13.82 7.29 3.53
C GLY A 37 -12.99 7.96 4.61
N SER A 38 -12.92 7.32 5.77
CA SER A 38 -12.21 7.86 6.94
C SER A 38 -10.70 7.99 6.70
N VAL A 39 -10.12 8.97 7.39
CA VAL A 39 -8.68 9.25 7.35
C VAL A 39 -8.16 9.23 8.78
N PHE A 40 -7.00 8.58 9.01
CA PHE A 40 -6.33 8.69 10.30
C PHE A 40 -4.81 8.74 10.09
N PHE A 41 -4.11 9.16 11.14
CA PHE A 41 -2.67 9.37 11.13
C PHE A 41 -2.03 8.46 12.15
N ARG A 42 -0.84 7.95 11.82
CA ARG A 42 -0.10 7.05 12.71
C ARG A 42 1.38 7.39 12.69
N GLU A 43 2.00 7.28 13.86
CA GLU A 43 3.45 7.27 13.99
C GLU A 43 3.85 5.97 14.65
N THR A 44 4.86 5.30 14.10
CA THR A 44 5.35 4.02 14.62
C THR A 44 6.82 4.18 14.98
N PRO A 45 7.23 3.80 16.20
CA PRO A 45 8.62 3.94 16.63
C PRO A 45 9.60 3.23 15.69
N GLU A 46 10.83 3.71 15.65
CA GLU A 46 11.88 3.00 14.93
C GLU A 46 12.13 1.62 15.57
N ALA A 47 12.73 0.72 14.80
CA ALA A 47 12.97 -0.67 15.18
C ALA A 47 11.68 -1.46 15.49
N HIS A 48 10.52 -0.93 15.14
CA HIS A 48 9.25 -1.62 15.32
C HIS A 48 9.04 -2.65 14.21
N VAL A 49 8.61 -3.85 14.60
CA VAL A 49 8.20 -4.91 13.68
C VAL A 49 6.77 -5.30 14.02
N GLN A 50 5.90 -5.25 13.05
CA GLN A 50 4.57 -5.82 13.15
C GLN A 50 4.55 -7.11 12.35
N ASP A 51 4.49 -8.25 13.05
CA ASP A 51 4.46 -9.58 12.46
C ASP A 51 3.20 -9.77 11.60
N TYR A 52 3.04 -10.93 11.00
CA TYR A 52 1.94 -11.18 10.07
C TYR A 52 0.61 -10.67 10.58
N HIS A 53 0.01 -9.78 9.83
CA HIS A 53 -1.29 -9.19 10.13
C HIS A 53 -1.99 -8.85 8.83
N ASN A 54 -3.33 -8.82 8.88
CA ASN A 54 -4.14 -8.40 7.74
C ASN A 54 -4.36 -6.90 7.76
N ALA A 55 -4.59 -6.32 6.58
CA ALA A 55 -5.10 -4.97 6.51
C ALA A 55 -6.51 -4.95 7.13
N PRO A 56 -6.83 -4.00 8.02
CA PRO A 56 -8.16 -3.96 8.66
C PRO A 56 -9.26 -3.58 7.66
N ARG A 57 -8.88 -2.93 6.57
CA ARG A 57 -9.76 -2.52 5.49
C ARG A 57 -8.91 -2.23 4.25
N ARG A 58 -9.56 -2.08 3.10
CA ARG A 58 -8.88 -1.61 1.89
C ARG A 58 -8.50 -0.15 2.11
N GLN A 59 -7.20 0.14 2.13
CA GLN A 59 -6.74 1.48 2.48
C GLN A 59 -5.51 1.90 1.69
N LEU A 60 -5.52 3.18 1.31
CA LEU A 60 -4.38 3.84 0.72
C LEU A 60 -3.53 4.40 1.86
N ILE A 61 -2.23 4.18 1.79
CA ILE A 61 -1.30 4.57 2.84
C ILE A 61 -0.21 5.43 2.23
N PHE A 62 -0.01 6.62 2.83
CA PHE A 62 1.06 7.53 2.45
C PHE A 62 2.12 7.48 3.54
N LEU A 63 3.34 7.11 3.19
CA LEU A 63 4.47 7.17 4.11
C LEU A 63 5.02 8.60 4.09
N THR A 64 5.02 9.26 5.24
CA THR A 64 5.47 10.66 5.36
C THR A 64 6.87 10.79 5.95
N SER A 65 7.33 9.79 6.67
CA SER A 65 8.68 9.76 7.25
C SER A 65 9.15 8.33 7.47
N GLY A 66 10.45 8.14 7.63
CA GLY A 66 11.06 6.84 7.89
C GLY A 66 11.21 5.98 6.66
N ILE A 67 11.61 4.74 6.87
CA ILE A 67 11.73 3.71 5.83
C ILE A 67 11.03 2.47 6.30
N LEU A 68 10.15 1.93 5.44
CA LEU A 68 9.33 0.77 5.71
C LEU A 68 9.71 -0.38 4.80
N GLU A 69 9.90 -1.56 5.36
CA GLU A 69 9.93 -2.80 4.59
C GLU A 69 8.60 -3.52 4.74
N LEU A 70 8.00 -3.87 3.61
CA LEU A 70 6.83 -4.74 3.54
C LEU A 70 7.29 -6.12 3.08
N GLU A 71 6.79 -7.16 3.73
CA GLU A 71 7.03 -8.54 3.31
C GLU A 71 5.71 -9.28 3.20
N ALA A 72 5.43 -9.79 2.00
CA ALA A 72 4.28 -10.64 1.75
C ALA A 72 4.57 -12.08 2.19
N SER A 73 3.52 -12.87 2.41
CA SER A 73 3.68 -14.26 2.84
C SER A 73 4.30 -15.16 1.78
N ASP A 74 4.28 -14.73 0.51
CA ASP A 74 4.95 -15.46 -0.58
C ASP A 74 6.45 -15.17 -0.68
N GLY A 75 6.99 -14.34 0.23
CA GLY A 75 8.40 -13.98 0.29
C GLY A 75 8.79 -12.71 -0.46
N GLN A 76 7.88 -12.11 -1.21
CA GLN A 76 8.16 -10.84 -1.89
C GLN A 76 8.33 -9.72 -0.86
N ARG A 77 9.24 -8.79 -1.14
CA ARG A 77 9.52 -7.64 -0.28
C ARG A 77 9.52 -6.35 -1.09
N ALA A 78 9.14 -5.26 -0.43
CA ALA A 78 9.22 -3.92 -0.99
C ALA A 78 9.73 -2.96 0.07
N ILE A 79 10.63 -2.07 -0.35
CA ILE A 79 11.12 -0.97 0.50
C ILE A 79 10.36 0.28 0.08
N CYS A 80 9.71 0.93 1.04
CA CYS A 80 8.93 2.14 0.81
C CYS A 80 9.56 3.31 1.57
N ARG A 81 9.57 4.46 0.92
CA ARG A 81 10.15 5.72 1.42
C ARG A 81 9.10 6.82 1.38
N PRO A 82 9.34 7.94 2.05
CA PRO A 82 8.42 9.08 1.96
C PRO A 82 8.13 9.46 0.51
N GLY A 83 6.85 9.65 0.21
CA GLY A 83 6.38 9.90 -1.15
C GLY A 83 5.84 8.67 -1.86
N ASP A 84 6.15 7.46 -1.38
CA ASP A 84 5.59 6.23 -1.94
C ASP A 84 4.13 6.07 -1.53
N LEU A 85 3.33 5.54 -2.47
CA LEU A 85 1.94 5.17 -2.23
C LEU A 85 1.85 3.67 -2.03
N ILE A 86 1.13 3.26 -0.98
CA ILE A 86 0.89 1.86 -0.68
C ILE A 86 -0.61 1.64 -0.66
N PHE A 87 -1.08 0.57 -1.28
CA PHE A 87 -2.47 0.16 -1.17
C PHE A 87 -2.53 -1.23 -0.55
N ALA A 88 -3.04 -1.30 0.68
CA ALA A 88 -3.17 -2.55 1.40
C ALA A 88 -4.61 -3.05 1.30
N GLU A 89 -4.80 -4.22 0.68
CA GLU A 89 -6.10 -4.85 0.56
C GLU A 89 -6.07 -6.35 0.88
N ASP A 90 -5.04 -6.80 1.59
CA ASP A 90 -4.94 -8.16 2.11
C ASP A 90 -5.76 -8.29 3.41
N THR A 91 -7.06 -8.13 3.27
CA THR A 91 -8.01 -8.13 4.40
C THR A 91 -8.32 -9.52 4.93
N GLY A 92 -7.85 -10.55 4.25
CA GLY A 92 -7.97 -11.94 4.66
C GLY A 92 -6.71 -12.72 4.35
N GLY A 93 -6.69 -14.00 4.66
CA GLY A 93 -5.53 -14.85 4.40
C GLY A 93 -4.39 -14.62 5.38
N LYS A 94 -3.16 -14.85 4.93
CA LYS A 94 -1.98 -14.85 5.80
C LYS A 94 -1.49 -13.46 6.21
N GLY A 95 -1.87 -12.42 5.46
CA GLY A 95 -1.41 -11.06 5.76
C GLY A 95 0.04 -10.82 5.40
N HIS A 96 0.61 -9.75 5.95
CA HIS A 96 1.97 -9.29 5.64
C HIS A 96 2.69 -8.82 6.89
N ILE A 97 4.01 -8.67 6.78
CA ILE A 97 4.88 -8.13 7.85
C ILE A 97 5.30 -6.72 7.47
N THR A 98 5.36 -5.82 8.46
CA THR A 98 5.94 -4.49 8.29
C THR A 98 7.10 -4.31 9.25
N ARG A 99 8.21 -3.75 8.77
CA ARG A 99 9.40 -3.46 9.58
C ARG A 99 9.83 -2.02 9.40
N SER A 100 10.10 -1.34 10.52
CA SER A 100 10.80 -0.06 10.49
C SER A 100 12.27 -0.33 10.25
N LEU A 101 12.82 0.16 9.14
CA LEU A 101 14.24 0.02 8.86
C LEU A 101 15.04 1.19 9.42
N ARG A 102 14.43 2.38 9.51
CA ARG A 102 15.10 3.60 9.97
C ARG A 102 14.05 4.62 10.39
N ASP A 103 14.31 5.30 11.49
CA ASP A 103 13.54 6.43 12.01
C ASP A 103 12.10 6.08 12.37
N VAL A 104 11.39 7.01 12.98
CA VAL A 104 9.96 6.90 13.24
C VAL A 104 9.22 6.96 11.92
N ARG A 105 8.34 6.00 11.67
CA ARG A 105 7.49 5.99 10.48
C ARG A 105 6.25 6.83 10.73
N GLY A 106 5.98 7.76 9.82
CA GLY A 106 4.74 8.50 9.80
C GLY A 106 3.86 8.03 8.66
N PHE A 107 2.56 7.89 8.92
CA PHE A 107 1.60 7.40 7.92
C PHE A 107 0.35 8.25 7.91
N VAL A 108 -0.22 8.39 6.70
CA VAL A 108 -1.60 8.83 6.52
C VAL A 108 -2.36 7.64 5.92
N HIS A 109 -3.43 7.21 6.57
CA HIS A 109 -4.28 6.10 6.11
C HIS A 109 -5.61 6.65 5.61
N VAL A 110 -6.00 6.27 4.39
CA VAL A 110 -7.27 6.68 3.79
C VAL A 110 -8.03 5.42 3.38
N ALA A 111 -9.19 5.18 3.98
CA ALA A 111 -10.07 4.09 3.55
C ALA A 111 -10.58 4.42 2.15
N MET A 112 -10.49 3.44 1.22
CA MET A 112 -10.91 3.64 -0.17
C MET A 112 -12.17 2.84 -0.47
N GLY A 113 -13.03 3.44 -1.30
CA GLY A 113 -14.22 2.77 -1.80
C GLY A 113 -13.90 1.71 -2.85
N GLU A 114 -14.91 0.93 -3.23
CA GLU A 114 -14.75 -0.16 -4.20
C GLU A 114 -14.39 0.34 -5.60
N ASP A 115 -14.72 1.58 -5.93
CA ASP A 115 -14.37 2.19 -7.21
C ASP A 115 -12.86 2.36 -7.40
N PHE A 116 -12.08 2.28 -6.30
CA PHE A 116 -10.61 2.25 -6.38
C PHE A 116 -10.18 0.80 -6.63
N ASP A 117 -10.37 0.35 -7.87
CA ASP A 117 -10.13 -1.02 -8.29
C ASP A 117 -8.68 -1.16 -8.79
N VAL A 118 -7.76 -1.33 -7.87
CA VAL A 118 -6.33 -1.38 -8.16
C VAL A 118 -5.98 -2.58 -9.04
N ALA A 119 -6.71 -3.68 -8.91
CA ALA A 119 -6.47 -4.87 -9.74
C ALA A 119 -6.66 -4.58 -11.24
N SER A 120 -7.45 -3.55 -11.58
CA SER A 120 -7.68 -3.15 -12.98
C SER A 120 -6.62 -2.20 -13.52
N PHE A 121 -5.76 -1.64 -12.68
CA PHE A 121 -4.73 -0.70 -13.10
C PHE A 121 -3.59 -1.43 -13.80
N PRO A 122 -2.91 -0.80 -14.77
CA PRO A 122 -1.78 -1.43 -15.44
C PRO A 122 -0.67 -1.82 -14.47
N LEU A 123 -0.08 -2.99 -14.69
CA LEU A 123 1.13 -3.40 -13.98
C LEU A 123 2.31 -2.56 -14.49
N GLU A 124 3.21 -2.22 -13.58
CA GLU A 124 4.44 -1.57 -13.98
C GLU A 124 5.29 -2.59 -14.74
N GLN A 125 5.77 -2.18 -15.91
CA GLN A 125 6.66 -3.00 -16.73
C GLN A 125 8.09 -2.70 -16.31
N GLY A 126 8.74 -3.69 -15.75
CA GLY A 126 10.06 -3.52 -15.17
C GLY A 126 11.17 -3.95 -16.05
#